data_63bd4f3cd9cfc542df4e1e4ecf01c347
#
_entry.id   63bd4f3cd9cfc542df4e1e4ecf01c347
#
_cell.length_a   1.000
_cell.length_b   1.000
_cell.length_c   1.000
_cell.angle_alpha   90.00
_cell.angle_beta   90.00
_cell.angle_gamma   90.00
#
_symmetry.space_group_name_H-M   'P 1'
#
loop_
_entity.id
_entity.type
_entity.pdbx_description
1 polymer ?
#
loop_
_entity_poly.entity_id
_entity_poly.type
_entity_poly.pdbx_seq_one_letter_code
_entity_poly.pdbx_strand_id
1 'polypeptide(L)'
;MACARVQAFNDFEGMMEFIDRMRTLSGGKPVGFKLCVGSPVEMAGMILAMKKCSDAGIAPPDFITVDGGEGGTGAAPPEFSNHVGTPLVEGVALINGLLQKVGLRDEVKIIASGKVVSGFRLVRNLALGADLCNSARGMMFALGCVQALKVRAVVVKARAATSLSLCVSWRSATRISAPPAWRLRTRS
;
A
#
# COMPACT_ATOMS: atom_id res chain seq x y z
N MET A 1 20.72 10.53 5.99
CA MET A 1 19.52 10.45 6.84
C MET A 1 19.50 9.08 7.48
N ALA A 2 19.62 8.98 8.80
CA ALA A 2 19.51 7.70 9.48
C ALA A 2 18.04 7.27 9.38
N CYS A 3 17.78 6.17 8.69
CA CYS A 3 16.48 5.53 8.71
C CYS A 3 16.17 5.18 10.18
N ALA A 4 15.02 5.59 10.68
CA ALA A 4 14.60 5.25 12.03
C ALA A 4 14.58 3.72 12.15
N ARG A 5 15.52 3.15 12.89
CA ARG A 5 15.57 1.72 13.15
C ARG A 5 14.33 1.34 13.95
N VAL A 6 13.65 0.29 13.50
CA VAL A 6 12.58 -0.30 14.29
C VAL A 6 13.22 -0.89 15.54
N GLN A 7 12.75 -0.50 16.72
CA GLN A 7 13.36 -0.94 17.99
C GLN A 7 13.18 -2.45 18.26
N ALA A 8 12.22 -3.09 17.57
CA ALA A 8 11.86 -4.48 17.81
C ALA A 8 12.76 -5.51 17.08
N PHE A 9 13.42 -5.10 15.98
CA PHE A 9 14.32 -5.97 15.21
C PHE A 9 15.34 -5.12 14.42
N ASN A 10 16.48 -5.70 14.08
CA ASN A 10 17.57 -5.01 13.38
C ASN A 10 17.90 -5.63 12.01
N ASP A 11 17.40 -6.82 11.74
CA ASP A 11 17.65 -7.60 10.52
C ASP A 11 16.36 -8.29 10.03
N PHE A 12 16.44 -8.95 8.89
CA PHE A 12 15.29 -9.63 8.30
C PHE A 12 14.89 -10.88 9.08
N GLU A 13 15.84 -11.57 9.69
CA GLU A 13 15.56 -12.76 10.50
C GLU A 13 14.80 -12.37 11.77
N GLY A 14 15.27 -11.36 12.51
CA GLY A 14 14.58 -10.84 13.68
C GLY A 14 13.20 -10.25 13.34
N MET A 15 13.02 -9.71 12.12
CA MET A 15 11.69 -9.31 11.64
C MET A 15 10.74 -10.51 11.52
N MET A 16 11.22 -11.67 11.02
CA MET A 16 10.40 -12.88 10.92
C MET A 16 10.02 -13.43 12.29
N GLU A 17 10.96 -13.46 13.23
CA GLU A 17 10.69 -13.84 14.63
C GLU A 17 9.66 -12.90 15.28
N PHE A 18 9.76 -11.61 15.01
CA PHE A 18 8.81 -10.63 15.52
C PHE A 18 7.40 -10.85 14.96
N ILE A 19 7.27 -11.17 13.67
CA ILE A 19 5.98 -11.48 13.02
C ILE A 19 5.36 -12.75 13.63
N ASP A 20 6.15 -13.79 13.84
CA ASP A 20 5.69 -15.04 14.46
C ASP A 20 5.25 -14.82 15.91
N ARG A 21 6.00 -14.03 16.67
CA ARG A 21 5.59 -13.61 18.01
C ARG A 21 4.27 -12.83 18.00
N MET A 22 4.08 -11.92 17.05
CA MET A 22 2.82 -11.17 16.89
C MET A 22 1.65 -12.10 16.58
N ARG A 23 1.86 -13.12 15.72
CA ARG A 23 0.85 -14.15 15.42
C ARG A 23 0.47 -14.93 16.68
N THR A 24 1.44 -15.35 17.47
CA THR A 24 1.22 -16.06 18.74
C THR A 24 0.43 -15.20 19.73
N LEU A 25 0.84 -13.95 19.94
CA LEU A 25 0.17 -13.01 20.87
C LEU A 25 -1.25 -12.63 20.41
N SER A 26 -1.52 -12.63 19.11
CA SER A 26 -2.85 -12.33 18.58
C SER A 26 -3.83 -13.52 18.62
N GLY A 27 -3.40 -14.67 19.10
CA GLY A 27 -4.20 -15.90 19.10
C GLY A 27 -4.34 -16.52 17.72
N GLY A 28 -3.27 -16.48 16.89
CA GLY A 28 -3.23 -17.10 15.57
C GLY A 28 -3.86 -16.29 14.46
N LYS A 29 -4.08 -14.98 14.66
CA LYS A 29 -4.58 -14.11 13.59
C LYS A 29 -3.51 -13.87 12.53
N PRO A 30 -3.91 -13.69 11.24
CA PRO A 30 -2.96 -13.39 10.18
C PRO A 30 -2.14 -12.13 10.46
N VAL A 31 -0.83 -12.22 10.33
CA VAL A 31 0.11 -11.12 10.50
C VAL A 31 0.96 -10.97 9.25
N GLY A 32 1.10 -9.76 8.79
CA GLY A 32 1.93 -9.42 7.64
C GLY A 32 2.45 -8.00 7.74
N PHE A 33 3.11 -7.55 6.71
CA PHE A 33 3.67 -6.20 6.66
C PHE A 33 3.40 -5.51 5.33
N LYS A 34 3.62 -4.20 5.33
CA LYS A 34 3.49 -3.35 4.15
C LYS A 34 4.82 -2.67 3.86
N LEU A 35 5.20 -2.67 2.60
CA LEU A 35 6.38 -1.97 2.11
C LEU A 35 6.18 -1.42 0.70
N CYS A 36 7.04 -0.45 0.35
CA CYS A 36 7.31 -0.08 -1.03
C CYS A 36 8.68 -0.64 -1.40
N VAL A 37 8.78 -1.27 -2.57
CA VAL A 37 10.06 -1.81 -3.03
C VAL A 37 11.00 -0.65 -3.36
N GLY A 38 12.10 -0.55 -2.63
CA GLY A 38 13.17 0.41 -2.90
C GLY A 38 14.26 -0.22 -3.78
N SER A 39 14.93 -1.23 -3.23
CA SER A 39 15.99 -1.97 -3.91
C SER A 39 15.56 -3.42 -4.18
N PRO A 40 15.63 -3.89 -5.44
CA PRO A 40 15.37 -5.30 -5.76
C PRO A 40 16.30 -6.26 -5.03
N VAL A 41 17.54 -5.85 -4.77
CA VAL A 41 18.54 -6.68 -4.08
C VAL A 41 18.18 -6.86 -2.61
N GLU A 42 17.79 -5.79 -1.92
CA GLU A 42 17.32 -5.86 -0.53
C GLU A 42 16.06 -6.71 -0.41
N MET A 43 15.14 -6.59 -1.37
CA MET A 43 13.94 -7.40 -1.44
C MET A 43 14.26 -8.88 -1.61
N ALA A 44 15.20 -9.22 -2.48
CA ALA A 44 15.66 -10.59 -2.64
C ALA A 44 16.29 -11.12 -1.35
N GLY A 45 17.12 -10.32 -0.68
CA GLY A 45 17.71 -10.66 0.63
C GLY A 45 16.65 -10.95 1.69
N MET A 46 15.62 -10.12 1.77
CA MET A 46 14.51 -10.33 2.71
C MET A 46 13.75 -11.63 2.42
N ILE A 47 13.44 -11.93 1.17
CA ILE A 47 12.72 -13.15 0.80
C ILE A 47 13.58 -14.40 1.02
N LEU A 48 14.88 -14.32 0.82
CA LEU A 48 15.81 -15.40 1.18
C LEU A 48 15.86 -15.64 2.70
N ALA A 49 15.87 -14.57 3.50
CA ALA A 49 15.77 -14.68 4.95
C ALA A 49 14.43 -15.30 5.38
N MET A 50 13.31 -14.94 4.73
CA MET A 50 12.02 -15.60 4.96
C MET A 50 12.08 -17.11 4.70
N LYS A 51 12.71 -17.51 3.60
CA LYS A 51 12.88 -18.94 3.27
C LYS A 51 13.73 -19.65 4.32
N LYS A 52 14.86 -19.07 4.71
CA LYS A 52 15.74 -19.62 5.74
C LYS A 52 15.02 -19.80 7.08
N CYS A 53 14.23 -18.80 7.50
CA CYS A 53 13.42 -18.86 8.72
C CYS A 53 12.32 -19.93 8.61
N SER A 54 11.66 -20.03 7.46
CA SER A 54 10.65 -21.07 7.20
C SER A 54 11.25 -22.48 7.30
N ASP A 55 12.44 -22.68 6.73
CA ASP A 55 13.15 -23.97 6.82
C ASP A 55 13.62 -24.29 8.27
N ALA A 56 13.78 -23.25 9.11
CA ALA A 56 14.06 -23.38 10.53
C ALA A 56 12.80 -23.55 11.42
N GLY A 57 11.60 -23.58 10.81
CA GLY A 57 10.34 -23.79 11.53
C GLY A 57 9.65 -22.51 12.01
N ILE A 58 10.14 -21.34 11.61
CA ILE A 58 9.48 -20.05 11.87
C ILE A 58 8.56 -19.74 10.69
N ALA A 59 7.26 -19.68 10.92
CA ALA A 59 6.29 -19.49 9.85
C ALA A 59 6.48 -18.13 9.13
N PRO A 60 6.43 -18.10 7.78
CA PRO A 60 6.53 -16.86 7.03
C PRO A 60 5.34 -15.92 7.32
N PRO A 61 5.39 -14.64 6.96
CA PRO A 61 4.25 -13.74 7.08
C PRO A 61 3.07 -14.24 6.26
N ASP A 62 1.85 -14.06 6.76
CA ASP A 62 0.65 -14.49 6.05
C ASP A 62 0.39 -13.66 4.79
N PHE A 63 0.81 -12.40 4.81
CA PHE A 63 0.67 -11.52 3.65
C PHE A 63 1.76 -10.43 3.58
N ILE A 64 2.02 -9.97 2.36
CA ILE A 64 2.85 -8.80 2.07
C ILE A 64 2.00 -7.79 1.30
N THR A 65 1.82 -6.61 1.86
CA THR A 65 1.19 -5.51 1.12
C THR A 65 2.26 -4.72 0.36
N VAL A 66 2.23 -4.85 -0.94
CA VAL A 66 3.11 -4.12 -1.86
C VAL A 66 2.48 -2.78 -2.17
N ASP A 67 3.09 -1.70 -1.70
CA ASP A 67 2.67 -0.34 -2.04
C ASP A 67 3.52 0.20 -3.20
N GLY A 68 2.89 0.80 -4.18
CA GLY A 68 3.60 1.40 -5.29
C GLY A 68 4.18 2.77 -4.92
N GLY A 69 5.31 3.11 -5.52
CA GLY A 69 5.92 4.44 -5.42
C GLY A 69 5.02 5.58 -5.90
N GLU A 70 3.97 5.26 -6.68
CA GLU A 70 2.94 6.22 -7.09
C GLU A 70 1.91 6.55 -6.01
N GLY A 71 1.96 5.89 -4.86
CA GLY A 71 1.13 6.24 -3.71
C GLY A 71 1.64 7.52 -3.08
N GLY A 72 1.00 8.65 -3.22
CA GLY A 72 1.32 9.84 -2.44
C GLY A 72 0.62 9.77 -1.10
N THR A 73 1.32 10.03 -0.02
CA THR A 73 0.70 10.47 1.22
C THR A 73 0.50 11.97 1.13
N GLY A 74 -0.52 12.51 1.79
CA GLY A 74 -0.70 13.96 1.88
C GLY A 74 0.46 14.71 2.55
N ALA A 75 1.40 14.01 3.16
CA ALA A 75 2.56 14.56 3.83
C ALA A 75 3.86 14.46 3.01
N ALA A 76 3.86 13.71 1.89
CA ALA A 76 5.05 13.60 1.06
C ALA A 76 5.29 14.90 0.27
N PRO A 77 6.53 15.42 0.23
CA PRO A 77 6.90 16.49 -0.69
C PRO A 77 6.55 16.13 -2.13
N PRO A 78 6.13 17.10 -2.98
CA PRO A 78 5.78 16.83 -4.37
C PRO A 78 6.88 16.13 -5.16
N GLU A 79 8.15 16.42 -4.85
CA GLU A 79 9.33 15.86 -5.47
C GLU A 79 9.48 14.35 -5.21
N PHE A 80 8.98 13.88 -4.06
CA PHE A 80 9.05 12.45 -3.69
C PHE A 80 7.78 11.69 -4.07
N SER A 81 6.67 12.40 -4.23
CA SER A 81 5.39 11.78 -4.60
C SER A 81 5.47 11.27 -6.04
N ASN A 82 5.34 9.98 -6.23
CA ASN A 82 5.45 9.23 -7.50
C ASN A 82 6.88 9.06 -8.06
N HIS A 83 7.92 9.49 -7.35
CA HIS A 83 9.30 9.50 -7.86
C HIS A 83 10.25 8.64 -7.02
N VAL A 84 9.86 8.28 -5.79
CA VAL A 84 10.68 7.46 -4.89
C VAL A 84 10.01 6.10 -4.68
N GLY A 85 10.74 5.04 -4.97
CA GLY A 85 10.27 3.67 -4.90
C GLY A 85 9.81 3.10 -6.25
N THR A 86 9.73 1.78 -6.30
CA THR A 86 9.32 1.04 -7.50
C THR A 86 7.82 1.20 -7.77
N PRO A 87 7.39 1.39 -9.03
CA PRO A 87 5.98 1.36 -9.40
C PRO A 87 5.28 0.06 -8.98
N LEU A 88 3.98 0.14 -8.68
CA LEU A 88 3.20 -1.00 -8.18
C LEU A 88 3.30 -2.23 -9.09
N VAL A 89 3.20 -2.03 -10.40
CA VAL A 89 3.23 -3.12 -11.39
C VAL A 89 4.52 -3.92 -11.32
N GLU A 90 5.64 -3.21 -11.30
CA GLU A 90 6.98 -3.81 -11.22
C GLU A 90 7.23 -4.44 -9.84
N GLY A 91 6.81 -3.77 -8.77
CA GLY A 91 6.93 -4.26 -7.41
C GLY A 91 6.16 -5.57 -7.17
N VAL A 92 4.91 -5.67 -7.65
CA VAL A 92 4.10 -6.89 -7.54
C VAL A 92 4.72 -8.02 -8.36
N ALA A 93 5.12 -7.76 -9.61
CA ALA A 93 5.75 -8.78 -10.46
C ALA A 93 7.07 -9.30 -9.87
N LEU A 94 7.90 -8.41 -9.32
CA LEU A 94 9.15 -8.77 -8.67
C LEU A 94 8.91 -9.67 -7.45
N ILE A 95 8.04 -9.26 -6.52
CA ILE A 95 7.77 -10.02 -5.29
C ILE A 95 7.13 -11.36 -5.62
N ASN A 96 6.17 -11.39 -6.56
CA ASN A 96 5.57 -12.64 -7.01
C ASN A 96 6.63 -13.61 -7.59
N GLY A 97 7.50 -13.12 -8.47
CA GLY A 97 8.58 -13.94 -9.05
C GLY A 97 9.60 -14.42 -8.01
N LEU A 98 9.94 -13.60 -7.00
CA LEU A 98 10.85 -13.99 -5.94
C LEU A 98 10.23 -15.06 -5.03
N LEU A 99 8.97 -14.91 -4.61
CA LEU A 99 8.25 -15.88 -3.79
C LEU A 99 8.08 -17.22 -4.52
N GLN A 100 7.82 -17.20 -5.84
CA GLN A 100 7.77 -18.42 -6.65
C GLN A 100 9.12 -19.15 -6.67
N LYS A 101 10.22 -18.40 -6.86
CA LYS A 101 11.57 -18.98 -6.89
C LYS A 101 11.98 -19.67 -5.59
N VAL A 102 11.54 -19.16 -4.45
CA VAL A 102 11.85 -19.76 -3.14
C VAL A 102 10.79 -20.75 -2.65
N GLY A 103 9.69 -20.92 -3.40
CA GLY A 103 8.62 -21.88 -3.08
C GLY A 103 7.67 -21.42 -1.95
N LEU A 104 7.66 -20.13 -1.60
CA LEU A 104 6.78 -19.58 -0.56
C LEU A 104 5.50 -18.91 -1.10
N ARG A 105 5.27 -18.96 -2.43
CA ARG A 105 4.18 -18.21 -3.06
C ARG A 105 2.79 -18.63 -2.58
N ASP A 106 2.59 -19.90 -2.29
CA ASP A 106 1.28 -20.41 -1.87
C ASP A 106 0.96 -20.05 -0.41
N GLU A 107 1.98 -19.90 0.41
CA GLU A 107 1.86 -19.56 1.83
C GLU A 107 1.65 -18.07 2.05
N VAL A 108 2.33 -17.23 1.27
CA VAL A 108 2.34 -15.77 1.43
C VAL A 108 1.40 -15.10 0.43
N LYS A 109 0.39 -14.38 0.93
CA LYS A 109 -0.54 -13.64 0.08
C LYS A 109 0.01 -12.26 -0.28
N ILE A 110 -0.13 -11.87 -1.55
CA ILE A 110 0.31 -10.56 -2.05
C ILE A 110 -0.90 -9.64 -2.15
N ILE A 111 -0.82 -8.50 -1.48
CA ILE A 111 -1.85 -7.46 -1.51
C ILE A 111 -1.29 -6.25 -2.27
N ALA A 112 -1.87 -5.94 -3.44
CA ALA A 112 -1.46 -4.78 -4.22
C ALA A 112 -2.12 -3.50 -3.71
N SER A 113 -1.31 -2.48 -3.41
CA SER A 113 -1.76 -1.17 -2.93
C SER A 113 -1.05 -0.05 -3.70
N GLY A 114 -1.78 0.93 -4.17
CA GLY A 114 -1.24 2.08 -4.89
C GLY A 114 -2.10 2.48 -6.08
N LYS A 115 -2.87 3.55 -5.96
CA LYS A 115 -3.73 4.12 -7.03
C LYS A 115 -4.61 3.11 -7.78
N VAL A 116 -5.07 2.06 -7.13
CA VAL A 116 -6.07 1.13 -7.67
C VAL A 116 -7.43 1.84 -7.63
N VAL A 117 -7.80 2.48 -8.75
CA VAL A 117 -9.01 3.33 -8.83
C VAL A 117 -9.99 2.87 -9.91
N SER A 118 -9.67 1.82 -10.67
CA SER A 118 -10.54 1.28 -11.72
C SER A 118 -10.50 -0.25 -11.71
N GLY A 119 -11.57 -0.87 -12.19
CA GLY A 119 -11.67 -2.32 -12.35
C GLY A 119 -10.55 -2.88 -13.23
N PHE A 120 -10.18 -2.16 -14.31
CA PHE A 120 -9.08 -2.58 -15.17
C PHE A 120 -7.73 -2.68 -14.44
N ARG A 121 -7.41 -1.69 -13.59
CA ARG A 121 -6.19 -1.73 -12.76
C ARG A 121 -6.23 -2.86 -11.74
N LEU A 122 -7.40 -3.15 -11.18
CA LEU A 122 -7.61 -4.28 -10.28
C LEU A 122 -7.30 -5.60 -10.99
N VAL A 123 -7.96 -5.87 -12.13
CA VAL A 123 -7.75 -7.10 -12.93
C VAL A 123 -6.29 -7.24 -13.36
N ARG A 124 -5.66 -6.15 -13.82
CA ARG A 124 -4.25 -6.15 -14.17
C ARG A 124 -3.35 -6.59 -13.00
N ASN A 125 -3.57 -6.04 -11.80
CA ASN A 125 -2.74 -6.38 -10.63
C ASN A 125 -2.94 -7.84 -10.19
N LEU A 126 -4.16 -8.36 -10.29
CA LEU A 126 -4.44 -9.78 -10.03
C LEU A 126 -3.74 -10.68 -11.08
N ALA A 127 -3.77 -10.30 -12.36
CA ALA A 127 -3.09 -11.03 -13.42
C ALA A 127 -1.55 -11.03 -13.26
N LEU A 128 -0.97 -10.02 -12.61
CA LEU A 128 0.45 -9.92 -12.29
C LEU A 128 0.86 -10.76 -11.05
N GLY A 129 -0.09 -11.34 -10.36
CA GLY A 129 0.16 -12.22 -9.23
C GLY A 129 -0.23 -11.64 -7.87
N ALA A 130 -1.01 -10.57 -7.80
CA ALA A 130 -1.61 -10.17 -6.54
C ALA A 130 -2.82 -11.06 -6.20
N ASP A 131 -3.01 -11.40 -4.94
CA ASP A 131 -4.20 -12.12 -4.46
C ASP A 131 -5.33 -11.15 -4.10
N LEU A 132 -4.98 -9.97 -3.63
CA LEU A 132 -5.91 -8.92 -3.19
C LEU A 132 -5.44 -7.55 -3.68
N CYS A 133 -6.38 -6.60 -3.76
CA CYS A 133 -6.07 -5.21 -4.09
C CYS A 133 -6.72 -4.26 -3.09
N ASN A 134 -5.95 -3.30 -2.59
CA ASN A 134 -6.45 -2.21 -1.77
C ASN A 134 -6.84 -1.02 -2.64
N SER A 135 -8.08 -0.55 -2.49
CA SER A 135 -8.56 0.66 -3.16
C SER A 135 -9.04 1.68 -2.12
N ALA A 136 -8.21 2.67 -1.82
CA ALA A 136 -8.55 3.75 -0.90
C ALA A 136 -9.20 4.93 -1.64
N ARG A 137 -8.50 5.54 -2.60
CA ARG A 137 -9.00 6.74 -3.32
C ARG A 137 -10.20 6.43 -4.19
N GLY A 138 -10.26 5.26 -4.80
CA GLY A 138 -11.43 4.84 -5.57
C GLY A 138 -12.70 4.84 -4.72
N MET A 139 -12.62 4.28 -3.52
CA MET A 139 -13.75 4.27 -2.57
C MET A 139 -14.06 5.66 -2.02
N MET A 140 -13.04 6.46 -1.70
CA MET A 140 -13.24 7.85 -1.26
C MET A 140 -13.98 8.68 -2.31
N PHE A 141 -13.64 8.53 -3.58
CA PHE A 141 -14.34 9.22 -4.67
C PHE A 141 -15.78 8.71 -4.86
N ALA A 142 -16.00 7.41 -4.77
CA ALA A 142 -17.34 6.82 -4.85
C ALA A 142 -18.27 7.30 -3.74
N LEU A 143 -17.73 7.50 -2.54
CA LEU A 143 -18.46 8.04 -1.38
C LEU A 143 -18.63 9.57 -1.44
N GLY A 144 -18.10 10.25 -2.46
CA GLY A 144 -18.14 11.70 -2.56
C GLY A 144 -17.29 12.42 -1.52
N CYS A 145 -16.22 11.78 -1.02
CA CYS A 145 -15.29 12.40 -0.08
C CYS A 145 -14.61 13.62 -0.70
N VAL A 146 -14.89 14.79 -0.17
CA VAL A 146 -14.35 16.07 -0.61
C VAL A 146 -13.34 16.56 0.42
N GLN A 147 -12.07 16.58 0.04
CA GLN A 147 -10.98 16.99 0.93
C GLN A 147 -10.86 18.49 1.12
N ALA A 148 -11.49 19.31 0.29
CA ALA A 148 -11.45 20.76 0.40
C ALA A 148 -12.83 21.36 0.45
N LEU A 149 -13.06 22.27 1.40
CA LEU A 149 -14.28 23.09 1.48
C LEU A 149 -14.53 23.89 0.20
N LYS A 150 -13.50 24.24 -0.57
CA LYS A 150 -13.60 24.93 -1.85
C LYS A 150 -14.29 24.12 -2.95
N VAL A 151 -14.24 22.79 -2.90
CA VAL A 151 -14.91 21.92 -3.87
C VAL A 151 -16.41 21.82 -3.61
N ARG A 152 -16.86 22.08 -2.38
CA ARG A 152 -18.28 22.11 -2.04
C ARG A 152 -19.05 23.18 -2.84
N ALA A 153 -18.43 24.31 -3.10
CA ALA A 153 -19.02 25.38 -3.92
C ALA A 153 -19.09 24.99 -5.43
N VAL A 154 -18.10 24.23 -5.92
CA VAL A 154 -18.07 23.77 -7.31
C VAL A 154 -19.06 22.62 -7.54
N VAL A 155 -19.18 21.68 -6.58
CA VAL A 155 -20.13 20.56 -6.66
C VAL A 155 -21.58 21.04 -6.57
N VAL A 156 -21.87 22.04 -5.77
CA VAL A 156 -23.23 22.62 -5.68
C VAL A 156 -23.60 23.35 -6.97
N LYS A 157 -22.65 24.07 -7.61
CA LYS A 157 -22.89 24.69 -8.93
C LYS A 157 -22.95 23.66 -10.07
N ALA A 158 -22.24 22.55 -9.96
CA ALA A 158 -22.23 21.51 -10.98
C ALA A 158 -23.45 20.57 -10.95
N ARG A 159 -24.20 20.51 -9.85
CA ARG A 159 -25.52 19.86 -9.82
C ARG A 159 -26.57 20.58 -10.70
N ALA A 160 -26.30 21.82 -11.09
CA ALA A 160 -27.14 22.59 -12.00
C ALA A 160 -26.70 22.54 -13.48
N ALA A 161 -25.54 21.96 -13.80
CA ALA A 161 -25.00 21.91 -15.17
C ALA A 161 -24.28 20.58 -15.41
N THR A 162 -24.95 19.68 -16.10
CA THR A 162 -24.50 18.50 -16.89
C THR A 162 -23.15 17.80 -16.58
N SER A 163 -23.14 16.51 -16.80
CA SER A 163 -22.14 15.45 -16.56
C SER A 163 -20.64 15.68 -16.88
N LEU A 164 -20.26 16.76 -17.51
CA LEU A 164 -18.85 17.08 -17.81
C LEU A 164 -18.07 17.64 -16.60
N SER A 165 -18.75 18.10 -15.59
CA SER A 165 -18.13 18.73 -14.41
C SER A 165 -17.52 17.73 -13.41
N LEU A 166 -17.91 16.48 -13.43
CA LEU A 166 -17.33 15.44 -12.56
C LEU A 166 -15.85 15.17 -12.89
N CYS A 167 -15.46 15.35 -14.16
CA CYS A 167 -14.07 15.10 -14.60
C CYS A 167 -13.12 16.22 -14.17
N VAL A 168 -13.58 17.45 -14.09
CA VAL A 168 -12.77 18.61 -13.63
C VAL A 168 -12.60 18.62 -12.11
N SER A 169 -13.62 18.19 -11.37
CA SER A 169 -13.54 18.02 -9.91
C SER A 169 -12.50 16.97 -9.48
N TRP A 170 -12.32 15.93 -10.29
CA TRP A 170 -11.35 14.88 -10.03
C TRP A 170 -9.90 15.37 -10.04
N ARG A 171 -9.54 16.29 -10.93
CA ARG A 171 -8.17 16.84 -11.02
C ARG A 171 -7.83 17.75 -9.83
N SER A 172 -8.78 18.46 -9.27
CA SER A 172 -8.53 19.33 -8.11
C SER A 172 -8.47 18.55 -6.79
N ALA A 173 -9.20 17.44 -6.66
CA ALA A 173 -9.15 16.57 -5.48
C ALA A 173 -7.80 15.86 -5.29
N THR A 174 -7.04 15.66 -6.37
CA THR A 174 -5.71 15.01 -6.29
C THR A 174 -4.60 15.91 -5.74
N ARG A 175 -4.85 17.21 -5.57
CA ARG A 175 -3.85 18.18 -5.07
C ARG A 175 -3.90 18.43 -3.57
N ILE A 176 -4.77 17.77 -2.84
CA ILE A 176 -5.04 18.14 -1.45
C ILE A 176 -4.55 17.08 -0.48
N SER A 177 -3.79 17.55 0.48
CA SER A 177 -2.86 16.81 1.32
C SER A 177 -3.41 16.27 2.62
N ALA A 178 -4.58 16.22 3.02
CA ALA A 178 -5.13 15.45 4.15
C ALA A 178 -6.66 15.57 4.26
N PRO A 179 -7.39 14.51 4.63
CA PRO A 179 -8.83 14.58 4.81
C PRO A 179 -9.22 15.46 6.00
N PRO A 180 -10.22 16.34 5.84
CA PRO A 180 -10.66 17.22 6.93
C PRO A 180 -11.20 16.48 8.16
N ALA A 181 -11.55 15.21 8.05
CA ALA A 181 -11.99 14.38 9.17
C ALA A 181 -10.94 14.21 10.28
N TRP A 182 -9.66 14.35 9.97
CA TRP A 182 -8.58 14.29 10.97
C TRP A 182 -8.43 15.58 11.78
N ARG A 183 -8.96 16.70 11.28
CA ARG A 183 -8.89 17.99 11.99
C ARG A 183 -10.03 18.22 12.99
N LEU A 184 -11.09 17.42 12.91
CA LEU A 184 -12.26 17.59 13.79
C LEU A 184 -12.09 16.95 15.19
N ARG A 185 -11.03 16.17 15.42
CA ARG A 185 -10.76 15.52 16.71
C ARG A 185 -9.86 16.30 17.68
N THR A 186 -9.40 17.48 17.31
CA THR A 186 -8.52 18.29 18.16
C THR A 186 -9.16 19.57 18.69
N ARG A 187 -10.50 19.64 18.72
CA ARG A 187 -11.21 20.71 19.45
C ARG A 187 -12.11 20.08 20.50
N SER A 188 -11.53 19.87 21.64
CA SER A 188 -12.18 19.89 22.95
C SER A 188 -11.35 20.79 23.83
#